data_c7b0e90290a2cbc6d048ad8d2f137cdf
#
_entry.id   c7b0e90290a2cbc6d048ad8d2f137cdf
#
_cell.length_a   1.000
_cell.length_b   1.000
_cell.length_c   1.000
_cell.angle_alpha   90.00
_cell.angle_beta   90.00
_cell.angle_gamma   90.00
#
_symmetry.space_group_name_H-M   'P 1'
#
loop_
_entity.id
_entity.type
_entity.pdbx_description
1 polymer ?
#
loop_
_entity_poly.entity_id
_entity_poly.type
_entity_poly.pdbx_seq_one_letter_code
_entity_poly.pdbx_strand_id
1 'polypeptide(L)'
;MAILIPERFAHEMTDVIRLIPEDEYERGYCTCLDTISEAEINSLCWRAIESIDKKTIRQFLGSKYCNIDPDYWYNKLVELSTIPNHPFNADYFHALMMRFTMPKRDGRFQFFFNGCAGYDDNRCANPLRRLIDWAWSENVSVKADPESTRLAAVMLCWLLSSTYIKHRDEATKALVNLLSEQVEVLIETLR
;
A
#
# COMPACT_ATOMS: atom_id res chain seq x y z
N MET A 1 -9.94 -16.16 2.24
CA MET A 1 -11.37 -15.99 2.61
C MET A 1 -11.90 -14.61 2.21
N ALA A 2 -11.14 -13.52 2.39
CA ALA A 2 -11.55 -12.16 2.00
C ALA A 2 -11.98 -12.01 0.53
N ILE A 3 -11.37 -12.76 -0.39
CA ILE A 3 -11.72 -12.77 -1.83
C ILE A 3 -13.14 -13.31 -2.08
N LEU A 4 -13.72 -14.02 -1.14
CA LEU A 4 -15.05 -14.64 -1.27
C LEU A 4 -16.17 -13.83 -0.64
N ILE A 5 -15.85 -12.73 0.06
CA ILE A 5 -16.86 -11.90 0.71
C ILE A 5 -17.36 -10.88 -0.31
N PRO A 6 -18.66 -10.91 -0.65
CA PRO A 6 -19.24 -9.89 -1.52
C PRO A 6 -19.01 -8.49 -0.94
N GLU A 7 -18.69 -7.53 -1.81
CA GLU A 7 -18.40 -6.14 -1.46
C GLU A 7 -19.38 -5.52 -0.45
N ARG A 8 -20.68 -5.78 -0.63
CA ARG A 8 -21.74 -5.30 0.26
C ARG A 8 -21.63 -5.74 1.71
N PHE A 9 -20.91 -6.85 2.00
CA PHE A 9 -20.72 -7.37 3.35
C PHE A 9 -19.39 -6.97 3.98
N ALA A 10 -18.51 -6.28 3.25
CA ALA A 10 -17.21 -5.91 3.79
C ALA A 10 -17.31 -4.98 5.01
N HIS A 11 -18.31 -4.07 5.03
CA HIS A 11 -18.57 -3.21 6.19
C HIS A 11 -19.26 -3.94 7.33
N GLU A 12 -20.12 -4.91 7.03
CA GLU A 12 -20.81 -5.71 8.05
C GLU A 12 -19.84 -6.56 8.88
N MET A 13 -18.70 -6.96 8.28
CA MET A 13 -17.64 -7.66 9.02
C MET A 13 -17.05 -6.81 10.15
N THR A 14 -16.90 -5.52 9.93
CA THR A 14 -16.43 -4.58 10.97
C THR A 14 -17.42 -4.52 12.14
N ASP A 15 -18.71 -4.63 11.88
CA ASP A 15 -19.73 -4.65 12.94
C ASP A 15 -19.74 -5.97 13.68
N VAL A 16 -19.48 -7.10 13.01
CA VAL A 16 -19.31 -8.42 13.66
C VAL A 16 -18.14 -8.43 14.64
N ILE A 17 -17.03 -7.77 14.31
CA ILE A 17 -15.88 -7.66 15.22
C ILE A 17 -16.28 -6.96 16.54
N ARG A 18 -17.16 -5.97 16.49
CA ARG A 18 -17.62 -5.22 17.67
C ARG A 18 -18.47 -6.08 18.63
N LEU A 19 -18.97 -7.21 18.15
CA LEU A 19 -19.76 -8.15 18.95
C LEU A 19 -18.91 -9.19 19.69
N ILE A 20 -17.59 -9.21 19.46
CA ILE A 20 -16.68 -10.12 20.16
C ILE A 20 -16.53 -9.65 21.60
N PRO A 21 -16.79 -10.52 22.62
CA PRO A 21 -16.65 -10.15 24.02
C PRO A 21 -15.23 -9.67 24.37
N GLU A 22 -15.14 -8.64 25.24
CA GLU A 22 -13.85 -8.04 25.62
C GLU A 22 -12.90 -9.04 26.30
N ASP A 23 -13.43 -10.00 27.04
CA ASP A 23 -12.66 -11.06 27.71
C ASP A 23 -11.99 -12.04 26.74
N GLU A 24 -12.57 -12.29 25.58
CA GLU A 24 -11.91 -13.03 24.50
C GLU A 24 -10.82 -12.21 23.82
N TYR A 25 -11.00 -10.91 23.76
CA TYR A 25 -10.04 -9.97 23.20
C TYR A 25 -8.78 -9.86 24.07
N GLU A 26 -8.95 -9.77 25.40
CA GLU A 26 -7.83 -9.64 26.35
C GLU A 26 -6.96 -10.90 26.44
N ARG A 27 -7.47 -12.08 26.09
CA ARG A 27 -6.70 -13.33 26.13
C ARG A 27 -5.67 -13.49 25.02
N GLY A 28 -5.55 -12.51 24.10
CA GLY A 28 -4.52 -12.47 23.07
C GLY A 28 -4.58 -13.62 22.03
N TYR A 29 -5.64 -14.41 22.02
CA TYR A 29 -5.82 -15.57 21.15
C TYR A 29 -6.81 -15.32 20.01
N CYS A 30 -7.05 -14.07 19.64
CA CYS A 30 -8.06 -13.81 18.62
C CYS A 30 -7.47 -13.87 17.21
N THR A 31 -7.06 -15.05 16.75
CA THR A 31 -6.72 -15.31 15.34
C THR A 31 -7.86 -14.92 14.38
N CYS A 32 -9.10 -14.86 14.88
CA CYS A 32 -10.23 -14.39 14.10
C CYS A 32 -10.17 -12.88 13.87
N LEU A 33 -9.69 -12.06 14.82
CA LEU A 33 -9.56 -10.61 14.64
C LEU A 33 -8.51 -10.28 13.57
N ASP A 34 -7.39 -10.97 13.58
CA ASP A 34 -6.35 -10.82 12.54
C ASP A 34 -6.95 -11.11 11.16
N THR A 35 -7.60 -12.27 11.04
CA THR A 35 -8.22 -12.71 9.78
C THR A 35 -9.30 -11.74 9.31
N ILE A 36 -10.15 -11.22 10.20
CA ILE A 36 -11.21 -10.27 9.84
C ILE A 36 -10.60 -8.91 9.48
N SER A 37 -9.61 -8.46 10.24
CA SER A 37 -8.90 -7.20 9.97
C SER A 37 -8.19 -7.24 8.63
N GLU A 38 -7.50 -8.33 8.33
CA GLU A 38 -6.89 -8.55 7.02
C GLU A 38 -7.92 -8.63 5.90
N ALA A 39 -9.07 -9.29 6.16
CA ALA A 39 -10.17 -9.39 5.20
C ALA A 39 -10.74 -8.01 4.83
N GLU A 40 -10.99 -7.14 5.81
CA GLU A 40 -11.46 -5.78 5.59
C GLU A 40 -10.44 -4.98 4.75
N ILE A 41 -9.17 -5.02 5.12
CA ILE A 41 -8.12 -4.32 4.39
C ILE A 41 -7.91 -4.89 2.97
N ASN A 42 -7.98 -6.22 2.81
CA ASN A 42 -7.88 -6.83 1.48
C ASN A 42 -9.06 -6.46 0.58
N SER A 43 -10.23 -6.19 1.16
CA SER A 43 -11.41 -5.77 0.39
C SER A 43 -11.17 -4.47 -0.37
N LEU A 44 -10.26 -3.61 0.09
CA LEU A 44 -9.91 -2.35 -0.58
C LEU A 44 -9.34 -2.56 -1.98
N CYS A 45 -8.78 -3.73 -2.29
CA CYS A 45 -8.21 -4.03 -3.60
C CYS A 45 -9.24 -4.36 -4.69
N TRP A 46 -10.46 -4.73 -4.31
CA TRP A 46 -11.48 -5.23 -5.25
C TRP A 46 -12.85 -4.58 -5.07
N ARG A 47 -13.02 -3.77 -4.04
CA ARG A 47 -14.23 -3.01 -3.77
C ARG A 47 -14.36 -1.83 -4.74
N ALA A 48 -15.58 -1.45 -5.15
CA ALA A 48 -15.81 -0.24 -5.92
C ALA A 48 -15.30 0.99 -5.14
N ILE A 49 -14.56 1.86 -5.83
CA ILE A 49 -13.88 3.02 -5.20
C ILE A 49 -14.88 3.91 -4.46
N GLU A 50 -16.07 4.09 -5.02
CA GLU A 50 -17.15 4.91 -4.47
C GLU A 50 -17.71 4.35 -3.15
N SER A 51 -17.55 3.04 -2.92
CA SER A 51 -18.00 2.38 -1.68
C SER A 51 -17.00 2.51 -0.53
N ILE A 52 -15.78 3.01 -0.80
CA ILE A 52 -14.72 3.12 0.19
C ILE A 52 -14.81 4.44 0.94
N ASP A 53 -15.34 4.42 2.17
CA ASP A 53 -15.28 5.58 3.06
C ASP A 53 -13.93 5.65 3.79
N LYS A 54 -13.09 6.56 3.33
CA LYS A 54 -11.76 6.83 3.92
C LYS A 54 -11.80 7.10 5.43
N LYS A 55 -12.85 7.75 5.92
CA LYS A 55 -12.99 8.06 7.34
C LYS A 55 -13.23 6.81 8.16
N THR A 56 -14.14 5.97 7.71
CA THR A 56 -14.47 4.69 8.36
C THR A 56 -13.26 3.76 8.42
N ILE A 57 -12.53 3.60 7.30
CA ILE A 57 -11.31 2.77 7.27
C ILE A 57 -10.24 3.32 8.22
N ARG A 58 -10.03 4.65 8.28
CA ARG A 58 -9.06 5.24 9.21
C ARG A 58 -9.48 5.07 10.67
N GLN A 59 -10.76 5.14 10.99
CA GLN A 59 -11.27 4.88 12.33
C GLN A 59 -11.07 3.41 12.71
N PHE A 60 -11.32 2.50 11.76
CA PHE A 60 -11.07 1.07 11.95
C PHE A 60 -9.58 0.80 12.24
N LEU A 61 -8.66 1.31 11.41
CA LEU A 61 -7.21 1.17 11.60
C LEU A 61 -6.69 1.72 12.95
N GLY A 62 -7.36 2.71 13.52
CA GLY A 62 -7.02 3.29 14.83
C GLY A 62 -7.80 2.67 16.00
N SER A 63 -8.65 1.70 15.75
CA SER A 63 -9.48 1.09 16.78
C SER A 63 -8.77 -0.07 17.50
N LYS A 64 -9.22 -0.39 18.71
CA LYS A 64 -8.77 -1.56 19.46
C LYS A 64 -9.13 -2.90 18.79
N TYR A 65 -10.02 -2.87 17.83
CA TYR A 65 -10.49 -4.04 17.08
C TYR A 65 -9.67 -4.36 15.84
N CYS A 66 -8.75 -3.47 15.47
CA CYS A 66 -7.86 -3.68 14.33
C CYS A 66 -6.52 -4.22 14.84
N ASN A 67 -6.27 -5.49 14.58
CA ASN A 67 -4.99 -6.13 14.91
C ASN A 67 -4.22 -6.43 13.62
N ILE A 68 -3.81 -5.35 12.94
CA ILE A 68 -3.05 -5.44 11.69
C ILE A 68 -1.61 -5.01 11.95
N ASP A 69 -0.68 -5.86 11.52
CA ASP A 69 0.72 -5.50 11.48
C ASP A 69 0.91 -4.22 10.62
N PRO A 70 1.60 -3.19 11.13
CA PRO A 70 1.91 -2.01 10.34
C PRO A 70 2.54 -2.31 8.98
N ASP A 71 3.40 -3.34 8.88
CA ASP A 71 4.03 -3.72 7.62
C ASP A 71 3.02 -4.30 6.63
N TYR A 72 2.02 -5.02 7.11
CA TYR A 72 0.90 -5.48 6.29
C TYR A 72 0.12 -4.30 5.68
N TRP A 73 -0.19 -3.28 6.50
CA TRP A 73 -0.85 -2.07 6.02
C TRP A 73 -0.01 -1.31 4.98
N TYR A 74 1.30 -1.14 5.22
CA TYR A 74 2.18 -0.49 4.24
C TYR A 74 2.27 -1.26 2.92
N ASN A 75 2.36 -2.58 2.97
CA ASN A 75 2.31 -3.43 1.77
C ASN A 75 1.01 -3.20 1.00
N LYS A 76 -0.11 -3.09 1.71
CA LYS A 76 -1.40 -2.81 1.10
C LYS A 76 -1.45 -1.41 0.46
N LEU A 77 -0.86 -0.41 1.09
CA LEU A 77 -0.75 0.93 0.49
C LEU A 77 0.07 0.92 -0.81
N VAL A 78 1.12 0.10 -0.90
CA VAL A 78 1.87 -0.07 -2.16
C VAL A 78 1.00 -0.75 -3.23
N GLU A 79 0.23 -1.78 -2.87
CA GLU A 79 -0.69 -2.44 -3.82
C GLU A 79 -1.75 -1.49 -4.39
N LEU A 80 -2.27 -0.58 -3.55
CA LEU A 80 -3.29 0.39 -3.93
C LEU A 80 -2.73 1.65 -4.59
N SER A 81 -1.40 1.84 -4.52
CA SER A 81 -0.74 3.10 -4.84
C SER A 81 -1.01 3.62 -6.25
N THR A 82 -1.08 2.72 -7.24
CA THR A 82 -1.20 3.07 -8.66
C THR A 82 -2.64 3.14 -9.17
N ILE A 83 -3.64 2.95 -8.30
CA ILE A 83 -5.05 2.96 -8.70
C ILE A 83 -5.56 4.39 -8.71
N PRO A 84 -5.96 4.94 -9.88
CA PRO A 84 -6.52 6.28 -9.98
C PRO A 84 -7.78 6.46 -9.12
N ASN A 85 -7.91 7.62 -8.48
CA ASN A 85 -9.03 7.98 -7.62
C ASN A 85 -9.22 7.11 -6.36
N HIS A 86 -8.37 6.12 -6.13
CA HIS A 86 -8.46 5.32 -4.92
C HIS A 86 -8.10 6.18 -3.69
N PRO A 87 -8.92 6.16 -2.59
CA PRO A 87 -8.68 7.02 -1.41
C PRO A 87 -7.38 6.75 -0.66
N PHE A 88 -6.74 5.60 -0.91
CA PHE A 88 -5.46 5.18 -0.32
C PHE A 88 -4.36 4.95 -1.38
N ASN A 89 -4.39 5.70 -2.48
CA ASN A 89 -3.36 5.67 -3.52
C ASN A 89 -2.04 6.34 -3.11
N ALA A 90 -1.12 6.55 -4.05
CA ALA A 90 0.18 7.16 -3.80
C ALA A 90 0.11 8.58 -3.22
N ASP A 91 -0.91 9.36 -3.53
CA ASP A 91 -1.11 10.70 -2.95
C ASP A 91 -1.42 10.61 -1.45
N TYR A 92 -2.22 9.62 -1.05
CA TYR A 92 -2.45 9.35 0.38
C TYR A 92 -1.16 8.91 1.07
N PHE A 93 -0.39 8.02 0.45
CA PHE A 93 0.90 7.57 0.98
C PHE A 93 1.87 8.74 1.13
N HIS A 94 1.98 9.59 0.12
CA HIS A 94 2.78 10.81 0.16
C HIS A 94 2.37 11.71 1.33
N ALA A 95 1.09 12.03 1.44
CA ALA A 95 0.57 12.85 2.53
C ALA A 95 0.81 12.23 3.92
N LEU A 96 0.81 10.89 4.02
CA LEU A 96 1.15 10.17 5.25
C LEU A 96 2.64 10.32 5.58
N MET A 97 3.52 10.11 4.62
CA MET A 97 4.97 10.20 4.79
C MET A 97 5.44 11.62 5.14
N MET A 98 4.80 12.64 4.57
CA MET A 98 5.10 14.05 4.87
C MET A 98 4.82 14.45 6.33
N ARG A 99 4.00 13.69 7.06
CA ARG A 99 3.74 13.93 8.49
C ARG A 99 4.85 13.43 9.41
N PHE A 100 5.71 12.56 8.92
CA PHE A 100 6.81 12.01 9.71
C PHE A 100 8.05 12.87 9.59
N THR A 101 8.79 13.00 10.70
CA THR A 101 10.16 13.54 10.67
C THR A 101 11.07 12.57 9.89
N MET A 102 12.16 13.11 9.32
CA MET A 102 13.10 12.33 8.54
C MET A 102 13.58 11.05 9.25
N PRO A 103 14.02 11.07 10.53
CA PRO A 103 14.44 9.85 11.22
C PRO A 103 13.32 8.80 11.37
N LYS A 104 12.07 9.25 11.56
CA LYS A 104 10.93 8.33 11.64
C LYS A 104 10.62 7.70 10.28
N ARG A 105 10.77 8.45 9.19
CA ARG A 105 10.63 7.91 7.83
C ARG A 105 11.70 6.87 7.55
N ASP A 106 12.97 7.19 7.82
CA ASP A 106 14.08 6.29 7.58
C ASP A 106 13.94 4.98 8.38
N GLY A 107 13.56 5.07 9.65
CA GLY A 107 13.30 3.89 10.47
C GLY A 107 12.20 3.01 9.90
N ARG A 108 11.08 3.61 9.44
CA ARG A 108 9.98 2.87 8.81
C ARG A 108 10.40 2.26 7.47
N PHE A 109 11.13 3.00 6.63
CA PHE A 109 11.64 2.50 5.38
C PHE A 109 12.62 1.34 5.55
N GLN A 110 13.49 1.38 6.58
CA GLN A 110 14.37 0.26 6.87
C GLN A 110 13.60 -1.01 7.23
N PHE A 111 12.58 -0.92 8.07
CA PHE A 111 11.75 -2.08 8.42
C PHE A 111 10.93 -2.56 7.22
N PHE A 112 10.21 -1.67 6.58
CA PHE A 112 9.29 -1.97 5.50
C PHE A 112 10.00 -2.47 4.24
N PHE A 113 11.09 -1.82 3.83
CA PHE A 113 11.81 -2.20 2.61
C PHE A 113 12.85 -3.30 2.84
N ASN A 114 13.43 -3.42 4.03
CA ASN A 114 14.35 -4.51 4.34
C ASN A 114 13.61 -5.81 4.67
N GLY A 115 12.43 -5.77 5.28
CA GLY A 115 11.55 -6.93 5.40
C GLY A 115 11.16 -7.49 4.04
N CYS A 116 11.04 -6.61 3.04
CA CYS A 116 10.83 -6.96 1.64
C CYS A 116 12.09 -7.51 0.93
N ALA A 117 13.27 -7.27 1.47
CA ALA A 117 14.54 -7.81 0.97
C ALA A 117 14.89 -9.19 1.58
N GLY A 118 14.02 -9.72 2.44
CA GLY A 118 14.18 -11.03 3.07
C GLY A 118 14.46 -12.12 2.04
N TYR A 119 15.31 -13.02 2.41
CA TYR A 119 15.94 -14.13 1.67
C TYR A 119 14.97 -15.12 1.00
N ASP A 120 13.69 -14.79 0.88
CA ASP A 120 12.71 -15.66 0.26
C ASP A 120 12.63 -15.37 -1.25
N ASP A 121 12.87 -16.39 -2.03
CA ASP A 121 12.85 -16.41 -3.51
C ASP A 121 11.44 -16.06 -4.10
N ASN A 122 10.49 -15.76 -3.24
CA ASN A 122 9.12 -15.34 -3.57
C ASN A 122 9.05 -13.86 -3.98
N ARG A 123 9.89 -13.45 -4.95
CA ARG A 123 9.90 -12.09 -5.53
C ARG A 123 8.52 -11.62 -5.99
N CYS A 124 7.66 -12.56 -6.39
CA CYS A 124 6.30 -12.26 -6.86
C CYS A 124 5.33 -11.84 -5.75
N ALA A 125 5.63 -12.10 -4.47
CA ALA A 125 4.73 -11.79 -3.36
C ALA A 125 4.87 -10.34 -2.85
N ASN A 126 6.01 -9.68 -3.10
CA ASN A 126 6.27 -8.34 -2.60
C ASN A 126 5.67 -7.25 -3.50
N PRO A 127 4.72 -6.43 -3.00
CA PRO A 127 4.06 -5.40 -3.79
C PRO A 127 5.04 -4.36 -4.36
N LEU A 128 6.06 -4.00 -3.60
CA LEU A 128 7.08 -3.04 -4.03
C LEU A 128 7.91 -3.60 -5.19
N ARG A 129 8.28 -4.87 -5.11
CA ARG A 129 9.01 -5.53 -6.20
C ARG A 129 8.16 -5.58 -7.46
N ARG A 130 6.88 -5.92 -7.34
CA ARG A 130 5.93 -5.90 -8.47
C ARG A 130 5.82 -4.52 -9.10
N LEU A 131 5.78 -3.46 -8.29
CA LEU A 131 5.75 -2.08 -8.78
C LEU A 131 7.02 -1.74 -9.58
N ILE A 132 8.21 -2.08 -9.05
CA ILE A 132 9.49 -1.85 -9.73
C ILE A 132 9.56 -2.64 -11.04
N ASP A 133 9.22 -3.93 -11.01
CA ASP A 133 9.27 -4.81 -12.17
C ASP A 133 8.26 -4.37 -13.25
N TRP A 134 7.07 -3.92 -12.85
CA TRP A 134 6.09 -3.32 -13.77
C TRP A 134 6.62 -2.04 -14.39
N ALA A 135 7.14 -1.11 -13.60
CA ALA A 135 7.70 0.15 -14.08
C ALA A 135 8.95 -0.04 -14.96
N TRP A 136 9.59 -1.19 -14.85
CA TRP A 136 10.76 -1.57 -15.68
C TRP A 136 10.38 -2.40 -16.91
N SER A 137 9.12 -2.77 -17.05
CA SER A 137 8.68 -3.58 -18.19
C SER A 137 8.77 -2.83 -19.52
N GLU A 138 8.92 -3.59 -20.62
CA GLU A 138 9.01 -3.02 -21.96
C GLU A 138 7.72 -2.26 -22.34
N ASN A 139 7.91 -1.07 -22.91
CA ASN A 139 6.84 -0.19 -23.39
C ASN A 139 5.83 0.27 -22.30
N VAL A 140 6.18 0.21 -21.02
CA VAL A 140 5.30 0.69 -19.95
C VAL A 140 5.00 2.18 -20.13
N SER A 141 5.98 2.99 -20.50
CA SER A 141 5.86 4.43 -20.73
C SER A 141 4.84 4.81 -21.83
N VAL A 142 4.60 3.90 -22.79
CA VAL A 142 3.63 4.12 -23.88
C VAL A 142 2.25 3.55 -23.55
N LYS A 143 2.20 2.45 -22.80
CA LYS A 143 0.96 1.70 -22.55
C LYS A 143 0.24 2.08 -21.28
N ALA A 144 0.96 2.61 -20.30
CA ALA A 144 0.38 2.94 -19.01
C ALA A 144 -0.47 4.21 -19.08
N ASP A 145 -1.56 4.21 -18.35
CA ASP A 145 -2.40 5.37 -18.15
C ASP A 145 -1.60 6.49 -17.47
N PRO A 146 -1.68 7.76 -17.92
CA PRO A 146 -0.91 8.87 -17.37
C PRO A 146 -1.08 9.07 -15.85
N GLU A 147 -2.30 8.93 -15.32
CA GLU A 147 -2.55 9.07 -13.89
C GLU A 147 -1.93 7.92 -13.09
N SER A 148 -2.09 6.68 -13.55
CA SER A 148 -1.41 5.52 -12.93
C SER A 148 0.11 5.65 -12.98
N THR A 149 0.63 6.21 -14.06
CA THR A 149 2.06 6.52 -14.22
C THR A 149 2.53 7.56 -13.20
N ARG A 150 1.77 8.64 -13.04
CA ARG A 150 2.06 9.70 -12.04
C ARG A 150 2.08 9.11 -10.62
N LEU A 151 1.07 8.34 -10.28
CA LEU A 151 0.97 7.71 -8.96
C LEU A 151 2.13 6.74 -8.69
N ALA A 152 2.50 5.92 -9.69
CA ALA A 152 3.65 5.04 -9.59
C ALA A 152 4.97 5.83 -9.44
N ALA A 153 5.11 6.92 -10.18
CA ALA A 153 6.29 7.79 -10.08
C ALA A 153 6.42 8.39 -8.67
N VAL A 154 5.31 8.85 -8.05
CA VAL A 154 5.30 9.34 -6.66
C VAL A 154 5.80 8.26 -5.70
N MET A 155 5.34 7.01 -5.84
CA MET A 155 5.80 5.89 -5.00
C MET A 155 7.28 5.59 -5.20
N LEU A 156 7.75 5.54 -6.45
CA LEU A 156 9.15 5.29 -6.78
C LEU A 156 10.07 6.43 -6.28
N CYS A 157 9.62 7.68 -6.33
CA CYS A 157 10.34 8.82 -5.77
C CYS A 157 10.61 8.65 -4.26
N TRP A 158 9.66 8.09 -3.49
CA TRP A 158 9.90 7.82 -2.08
C TRP A 158 11.02 6.79 -1.87
N LEU A 159 11.20 5.82 -2.78
CA LEU A 159 12.29 4.84 -2.72
C LEU A 159 13.68 5.47 -2.94
N LEU A 160 13.76 6.60 -3.64
CA LEU A 160 15.03 7.33 -3.82
C LEU A 160 15.59 7.85 -2.49
N SER A 161 14.74 8.05 -1.49
CA SER A 161 15.15 8.44 -0.14
C SER A 161 15.60 7.26 0.75
N SER A 162 15.47 6.01 0.26
CA SER A 162 15.88 4.82 1.02
C SER A 162 17.40 4.80 1.27
N THR A 163 17.79 4.39 2.46
CA THR A 163 19.20 4.14 2.81
C THR A 163 19.78 2.91 2.12
N TYR A 164 18.92 2.02 1.61
CA TYR A 164 19.35 0.81 0.92
C TYR A 164 19.65 1.08 -0.55
N ILE A 165 20.94 1.04 -0.92
CA ILE A 165 21.47 1.43 -2.24
C ILE A 165 20.77 0.67 -3.38
N LYS A 166 20.57 -0.65 -3.23
CA LYS A 166 19.96 -1.48 -4.26
C LYS A 166 18.54 -1.00 -4.63
N HIS A 167 17.72 -0.65 -3.63
CA HIS A 167 16.36 -0.15 -3.90
C HIS A 167 16.38 1.21 -4.59
N ARG A 168 17.30 2.10 -4.20
CA ARG A 168 17.46 3.39 -4.92
C ARG A 168 17.82 3.19 -6.38
N ASP A 169 18.79 2.32 -6.65
CA ASP A 169 19.27 2.07 -8.02
C ASP A 169 18.16 1.44 -8.89
N GLU A 170 17.44 0.48 -8.35
CA GLU A 170 16.31 -0.16 -9.03
C GLU A 170 15.17 0.84 -9.28
N ALA A 171 14.80 1.64 -8.27
CA ALA A 171 13.77 2.67 -8.40
C ALA A 171 14.17 3.77 -9.39
N THR A 172 15.45 4.19 -9.39
CA THR A 172 15.95 5.18 -10.35
C THR A 172 15.79 4.68 -11.79
N LYS A 173 16.19 3.45 -12.06
CA LYS A 173 16.07 2.86 -13.40
C LYS A 173 14.61 2.68 -13.80
N ALA A 174 13.76 2.24 -12.86
CA ALA A 174 12.32 2.10 -13.08
C ALA A 174 11.65 3.44 -13.40
N LEU A 175 12.00 4.50 -12.66
CA LEU A 175 11.50 5.86 -12.93
C LEU A 175 11.92 6.38 -14.30
N VAL A 176 13.19 6.22 -14.67
CA VAL A 176 13.68 6.66 -15.99
C VAL A 176 12.91 5.95 -17.10
N ASN A 177 12.72 4.63 -16.99
CA ASN A 177 11.97 3.86 -17.98
C ASN A 177 10.49 4.27 -18.03
N LEU A 178 9.86 4.42 -16.87
CA LEU A 178 8.44 4.77 -16.74
C LEU A 178 8.11 6.14 -17.35
N LEU A 179 9.00 7.13 -17.16
CA LEU A 179 8.77 8.52 -17.53
C LEU A 179 9.43 8.93 -18.87
N SER A 180 10.14 8.01 -19.52
CA SER A 180 10.92 8.32 -20.73
C SER A 180 10.12 8.96 -21.88
N GLU A 181 8.86 8.56 -22.04
CA GLU A 181 7.96 9.08 -23.08
C GLU A 181 6.84 9.98 -22.52
N GLN A 182 6.83 10.25 -21.22
CA GLN A 182 5.75 10.97 -20.52
C GLN A 182 6.27 12.24 -19.83
N VAL A 183 6.74 13.20 -20.61
CA VAL A 183 7.34 14.46 -20.11
C VAL A 183 6.35 15.27 -19.28
N GLU A 184 5.08 15.30 -19.63
CA GLU A 184 4.04 16.02 -18.88
C GLU A 184 3.85 15.43 -17.49
N VAL A 185 3.81 14.10 -17.39
CA VAL A 185 3.72 13.39 -16.11
C VAL A 185 4.97 13.63 -15.26
N LEU A 186 6.15 13.66 -15.86
CA LEU A 186 7.40 14.01 -15.17
C LEU A 186 7.31 15.40 -14.53
N ILE A 187 6.86 16.41 -15.29
CA ILE A 187 6.72 17.78 -14.79
C ILE A 187 5.73 17.84 -13.62
N GLU A 188 4.61 17.13 -13.72
CA GLU A 188 3.60 17.08 -12.68
C GLU A 188 4.10 16.38 -11.41
N THR A 189 4.83 15.29 -11.55
CA THR A 189 5.39 14.53 -10.42
C THR A 189 6.44 15.34 -9.63
N LEU A 190 7.14 16.26 -10.28
CA LEU A 190 8.19 17.09 -9.65
C LEU A 190 7.68 18.40 -9.04
N ARG A 191 6.41 18.73 -9.17
CA ARG A 191 5.76 19.90 -8.56
C ARG A 191 5.27 19.62 -7.15
#